data_741043c90e8abbfd3eeadfaedee332c2
#
_entry.id   741043c90e8abbfd3eeadfaedee332c2
#
_cell.length_a   1.000
_cell.length_b   1.000
_cell.length_c   1.000
_cell.angle_alpha   90.00
_cell.angle_beta   90.00
_cell.angle_gamma   90.00
#
_symmetry.space_group_name_H-M   'P 1'
#
loop_
_entity.id
_entity.type
_entity.pdbx_description
1 polymer ?
#
loop_
_entity_poly.entity_id
_entity_poly.type
_entity_poly.pdbx_seq_one_letter_code
_entity_poly.pdbx_strand_id
1 'polypeptide(L)'
;MGEQEVQPPKWFAGYGDRLARTVVMYLAALVLALPLFVIIDPYIPEVVLPWWGGVRVDQVLTFAAVIGAFMVLVRRFQLVVYGALLIALLGLSVTSIIGNYTFGDLFTNYSQWLRSLQMTASQVPMASQRHDPFQDAEKLRALVNELDPAVRKAAIQMATANFKEVKVAADEMVLVRALSIFKEINSTWTYVSDPKGREYFAPTAESMELMAGDCDDHAVLMAALINAVGGEVRLVRTTGHVYPELLVGDDERLERAAHLIRKVLFVKEVGDAPLYHHTDADGRHWINLDYTRNYPGGELMNERIIGILEP
;
A
#
# COMPACT_ATOMS: atom_id res chain seq x y z
N MET A 1 -8.44 -40.76 -61.68
CA MET A 1 -7.30 -40.00 -61.09
C MET A 1 -7.48 -40.06 -59.61
N GLY A 2 -6.74 -40.95 -58.93
CA GLY A 2 -6.85 -41.11 -57.47
C GLY A 2 -5.97 -40.07 -56.80
N GLU A 3 -6.54 -39.24 -55.95
CA GLU A 3 -5.82 -38.36 -55.04
C GLU A 3 -5.04 -39.24 -54.02
N GLN A 4 -3.74 -39.27 -54.14
CA GLN A 4 -2.87 -39.82 -53.10
C GLN A 4 -2.88 -38.87 -51.90
N GLU A 5 -3.56 -39.23 -50.86
CA GLU A 5 -3.53 -38.58 -49.56
C GLU A 5 -2.09 -38.71 -49.00
N VAL A 6 -1.35 -37.58 -49.05
CA VAL A 6 0.03 -37.50 -48.52
C VAL A 6 -0.06 -37.55 -46.98
N GLN A 7 0.16 -38.71 -46.40
CA GLN A 7 0.25 -38.84 -44.95
C GLN A 7 1.46 -38.07 -44.43
N PRO A 8 1.28 -37.23 -43.40
CA PRO A 8 2.40 -36.48 -42.81
C PRO A 8 3.41 -37.45 -42.20
N PRO A 9 4.71 -37.13 -42.28
CA PRO A 9 5.76 -37.99 -41.76
C PRO A 9 5.62 -38.28 -40.28
N LYS A 10 5.81 -39.54 -39.85
CA LYS A 10 5.58 -40.05 -38.47
C LYS A 10 6.32 -39.27 -37.35
N TRP A 11 7.36 -38.52 -37.67
CA TRP A 11 8.06 -37.65 -36.71
C TRP A 11 7.27 -36.38 -36.33
N PHE A 12 6.34 -35.93 -37.16
CA PHE A 12 5.47 -34.80 -36.88
C PHE A 12 4.39 -35.11 -35.82
N ALA A 13 3.86 -36.34 -35.82
CA ALA A 13 2.80 -36.75 -34.89
C ALA A 13 3.28 -36.81 -33.42
N GLY A 14 4.55 -37.14 -33.17
CA GLY A 14 5.09 -37.20 -31.80
C GLY A 14 5.67 -35.90 -31.28
N TYR A 15 5.86 -34.88 -32.13
CA TYR A 15 6.40 -33.59 -31.71
C TYR A 15 5.29 -32.67 -31.15
N GLY A 16 4.12 -32.68 -31.78
CA GLY A 16 2.95 -31.90 -31.30
C GLY A 16 2.50 -32.34 -29.92
N ASP A 17 2.45 -33.63 -29.64
CA ASP A 17 2.06 -34.18 -28.34
C ASP A 17 3.07 -33.85 -27.22
N ARG A 18 4.36 -33.87 -27.53
CA ARG A 18 5.41 -33.50 -26.58
C ARG A 18 5.37 -31.99 -26.26
N LEU A 19 5.21 -31.16 -27.28
CA LEU A 19 5.10 -29.70 -27.13
C LEU A 19 3.86 -29.35 -26.30
N ALA A 20 2.70 -29.93 -26.64
CA ALA A 20 1.45 -29.70 -25.92
C ALA A 20 1.56 -30.09 -24.44
N ARG A 21 2.12 -31.26 -24.13
CA ARG A 21 2.35 -31.69 -22.73
C ARG A 21 3.31 -30.75 -22.00
N THR A 22 4.35 -30.28 -22.64
CA THR A 22 5.31 -29.36 -22.06
C THR A 22 4.66 -28.00 -21.75
N VAL A 23 3.89 -27.48 -22.69
CA VAL A 23 3.15 -26.22 -22.51
C VAL A 23 2.15 -26.31 -21.35
N VAL A 24 1.35 -27.40 -21.30
CA VAL A 24 0.39 -27.63 -20.22
C VAL A 24 1.09 -27.75 -18.88
N MET A 25 2.25 -28.40 -18.80
CA MET A 25 3.04 -28.51 -17.58
C MET A 25 3.54 -27.13 -17.10
N TYR A 26 4.04 -26.28 -17.99
CA TYR A 26 4.47 -24.94 -17.64
C TYR A 26 3.31 -24.05 -17.18
N LEU A 27 2.16 -24.13 -17.86
CA LEU A 27 0.96 -23.38 -17.47
C LEU A 27 0.45 -23.83 -16.09
N ALA A 28 0.41 -25.15 -15.84
CA ALA A 28 0.02 -25.68 -14.54
C ALA A 28 0.98 -25.22 -13.42
N ALA A 29 2.29 -25.29 -13.67
CA ALA A 29 3.30 -24.82 -12.73
C ALA A 29 3.16 -23.32 -12.47
N LEU A 30 2.90 -22.50 -13.48
CA LEU A 30 2.69 -21.06 -13.36
C LEU A 30 1.45 -20.73 -12.52
N VAL A 31 0.31 -21.38 -12.83
CA VAL A 31 -0.96 -21.17 -12.10
C VAL A 31 -0.82 -21.52 -10.61
N LEU A 32 -0.07 -22.59 -10.28
CA LEU A 32 0.16 -23.00 -8.89
C LEU A 32 1.23 -22.14 -8.19
N ALA A 33 2.23 -21.64 -8.93
CA ALA A 33 3.32 -20.84 -8.39
C ALA A 33 2.86 -19.44 -7.97
N LEU A 34 1.94 -18.83 -8.72
CA LEU A 34 1.49 -17.46 -8.48
C LEU A 34 0.89 -17.25 -7.07
N PRO A 35 -0.09 -18.04 -6.59
CA PRO A 35 -0.63 -17.86 -5.24
C PRO A 35 0.41 -18.04 -4.14
N LEU A 36 1.29 -19.03 -4.29
CA LEU A 36 2.33 -19.29 -3.30
C LEU A 36 3.38 -18.19 -3.27
N PHE A 37 3.75 -17.65 -4.44
CA PHE A 37 4.65 -16.52 -4.52
C PHE A 37 4.08 -15.29 -3.78
N VAL A 38 2.78 -14.97 -3.99
CA VAL A 38 2.09 -13.88 -3.28
C VAL A 38 2.13 -14.03 -1.77
N ILE A 39 1.98 -15.28 -1.28
CA ILE A 39 2.00 -15.57 0.16
C ILE A 39 3.42 -15.44 0.73
N ILE A 40 4.45 -15.79 -0.03
CA ILE A 40 5.84 -15.82 0.44
C ILE A 40 6.53 -14.47 0.29
N ASP A 41 6.21 -13.70 -0.76
CA ASP A 41 6.86 -12.42 -1.07
C ASP A 41 6.99 -11.45 0.14
N PRO A 42 5.94 -11.26 0.98
CA PRO A 42 6.03 -10.37 2.14
C PRO A 42 7.02 -10.81 3.25
N TYR A 43 7.43 -12.07 3.24
CA TYR A 43 8.35 -12.63 4.25
C TYR A 43 9.81 -12.62 3.80
N ILE A 44 10.09 -12.16 2.58
CA ILE A 44 11.44 -12.16 2.02
C ILE A 44 12.05 -10.77 2.17
N PRO A 45 13.28 -10.66 2.71
CA PRO A 45 13.98 -9.39 2.80
C PRO A 45 14.15 -8.75 1.43
N GLU A 46 13.85 -7.47 1.31
CA GLU A 46 13.98 -6.71 0.07
C GLU A 46 15.45 -6.53 -0.31
N VAL A 47 15.83 -6.99 -1.50
CA VAL A 47 17.15 -6.79 -2.07
C VAL A 47 17.03 -6.06 -3.40
N VAL A 48 17.29 -4.74 -3.37
CA VAL A 48 17.26 -3.88 -4.54
C VAL A 48 18.68 -3.66 -5.06
N LEU A 49 18.92 -3.92 -6.35
CA LEU A 49 20.21 -3.60 -6.98
C LEU A 49 20.13 -2.20 -7.62
N PRO A 50 20.90 -1.21 -7.09
CA PRO A 50 20.80 0.18 -7.54
C PRO A 50 21.17 0.39 -9.01
N TRP A 51 22.06 -0.45 -9.57
CA TRP A 51 22.54 -0.36 -10.95
C TRP A 51 21.66 -1.04 -12.00
N TRP A 52 20.57 -1.69 -11.60
CA TRP A 52 19.63 -2.35 -12.49
C TRP A 52 18.24 -1.66 -12.49
N GLY A 53 18.20 -0.34 -12.41
CA GLY A 53 16.96 0.43 -12.53
C GLY A 53 15.93 0.17 -11.41
N GLY A 54 16.40 -0.21 -10.20
CA GLY A 54 15.51 -0.45 -9.07
C GLY A 54 14.77 -1.80 -9.10
N VAL A 55 15.20 -2.75 -9.94
CA VAL A 55 14.59 -4.09 -9.99
C VAL A 55 14.84 -4.84 -8.67
N ARG A 56 13.78 -5.36 -8.08
CA ARG A 56 13.81 -6.22 -6.90
C ARG A 56 14.27 -7.63 -7.29
N VAL A 57 15.55 -7.92 -7.03
CA VAL A 57 16.16 -9.22 -7.38
C VAL A 57 15.63 -10.34 -6.51
N ASP A 58 15.30 -10.05 -5.26
CA ASP A 58 14.62 -10.97 -4.34
C ASP A 58 13.34 -11.54 -4.96
N GLN A 59 12.49 -10.70 -5.56
CA GLN A 59 11.26 -11.14 -6.21
C GLN A 59 11.52 -12.05 -7.41
N VAL A 60 12.46 -11.68 -8.26
CA VAL A 60 12.82 -12.49 -9.44
C VAL A 60 13.37 -13.85 -9.04
N LEU A 61 14.28 -13.91 -8.07
CA LEU A 61 14.85 -15.14 -7.57
C LEU A 61 13.82 -16.02 -6.87
N THR A 62 12.97 -15.43 -6.04
CA THR A 62 11.91 -16.17 -5.34
C THR A 62 10.89 -16.73 -6.32
N PHE A 63 10.45 -15.92 -7.28
CA PHE A 63 9.52 -16.39 -8.30
C PHE A 63 10.12 -17.52 -9.14
N ALA A 64 11.39 -17.40 -9.53
CA ALA A 64 12.10 -18.46 -10.24
C ALA A 64 12.24 -19.76 -9.42
N ALA A 65 12.53 -19.61 -8.11
CA ALA A 65 12.62 -20.77 -7.20
C ALA A 65 11.27 -21.46 -7.01
N VAL A 66 10.20 -20.68 -6.80
CA VAL A 66 8.82 -21.20 -6.62
C VAL A 66 8.35 -21.90 -7.91
N ILE A 67 8.52 -21.28 -9.08
CA ILE A 67 8.19 -21.94 -10.37
C ILE A 67 9.00 -23.23 -10.55
N GLY A 68 10.31 -23.20 -10.25
CA GLY A 68 11.17 -24.39 -10.34
C GLY A 68 10.68 -25.52 -9.45
N ALA A 69 10.32 -25.22 -8.21
CA ALA A 69 9.75 -26.20 -7.28
C ALA A 69 8.43 -26.80 -7.82
N PHE A 70 7.52 -25.97 -8.33
CA PHE A 70 6.28 -26.45 -8.93
C PHE A 70 6.49 -27.23 -10.22
N MET A 71 7.46 -26.90 -11.04
CA MET A 71 7.81 -27.72 -12.21
C MET A 71 8.25 -29.13 -11.82
N VAL A 72 9.05 -29.26 -10.76
CA VAL A 72 9.45 -30.57 -10.23
C VAL A 72 8.24 -31.32 -9.67
N LEU A 73 7.37 -30.63 -8.91
CA LEU A 73 6.16 -31.21 -8.33
C LEU A 73 5.20 -31.70 -9.41
N VAL A 74 4.88 -30.85 -10.39
CA VAL A 74 3.99 -31.19 -11.52
C VAL A 74 4.56 -32.37 -12.31
N ARG A 75 5.87 -32.38 -12.57
CA ARG A 75 6.54 -33.48 -13.27
C ARG A 75 6.45 -34.80 -12.51
N ARG A 76 6.53 -34.78 -11.18
CA ARG A 76 6.53 -35.96 -10.31
C ARG A 76 5.12 -36.51 -10.07
N PHE A 77 4.11 -35.62 -9.99
CA PHE A 77 2.73 -35.93 -9.57
C PHE A 77 1.68 -35.49 -10.60
N GLN A 78 1.97 -35.67 -11.91
CA GLN A 78 1.13 -35.13 -13.00
C GLN A 78 -0.35 -35.43 -12.86
N LEU A 79 -0.72 -36.70 -12.58
CA LEU A 79 -2.13 -37.10 -12.44
C LEU A 79 -2.85 -36.40 -11.28
N VAL A 80 -2.17 -36.28 -10.13
CA VAL A 80 -2.74 -35.64 -8.94
C VAL A 80 -2.91 -34.15 -9.17
N VAL A 81 -1.90 -33.49 -9.74
CA VAL A 81 -1.93 -32.05 -10.01
C VAL A 81 -3.00 -31.70 -11.04
N TYR A 82 -3.07 -32.43 -12.15
CA TYR A 82 -4.10 -32.16 -13.16
C TYR A 82 -5.49 -32.49 -12.67
N GLY A 83 -5.65 -33.55 -11.86
CA GLY A 83 -6.90 -33.86 -11.18
C GLY A 83 -7.36 -32.74 -10.23
N ALA A 84 -6.45 -32.23 -9.40
CA ALA A 84 -6.72 -31.13 -8.49
C ALA A 84 -7.09 -29.83 -9.24
N LEU A 85 -6.37 -29.50 -10.31
CA LEU A 85 -6.68 -28.35 -11.16
C LEU A 85 -8.04 -28.48 -11.84
N LEU A 86 -8.39 -29.68 -12.30
CA LEU A 86 -9.71 -29.94 -12.88
C LEU A 86 -10.82 -29.76 -11.84
N ILE A 87 -10.64 -30.28 -10.64
CA ILE A 87 -11.61 -30.12 -9.53
C ILE A 87 -11.75 -28.65 -9.17
N ALA A 88 -10.64 -27.90 -9.07
CA ALA A 88 -10.67 -26.47 -8.80
C ALA A 88 -11.40 -25.69 -9.90
N LEU A 89 -11.17 -26.01 -11.17
CA LEU A 89 -11.85 -25.41 -12.30
C LEU A 89 -13.35 -25.70 -12.28
N LEU A 90 -13.74 -26.95 -12.00
CA LEU A 90 -15.15 -27.32 -11.84
C LEU A 90 -15.80 -26.60 -10.65
N GLY A 91 -15.10 -26.55 -9.52
CA GLY A 91 -15.56 -25.81 -8.33
C GLY A 91 -15.79 -24.33 -8.63
N LEU A 92 -14.83 -23.67 -9.29
CA LEU A 92 -14.97 -22.27 -9.70
C LEU A 92 -16.11 -22.08 -10.72
N SER A 93 -16.31 -23.01 -11.63
CA SER A 93 -17.44 -22.97 -12.57
C SER A 93 -18.78 -23.06 -11.84
N VAL A 94 -18.90 -23.94 -10.85
CA VAL A 94 -20.12 -24.08 -10.02
C VAL A 94 -20.35 -22.81 -9.19
N THR A 95 -19.34 -22.28 -8.52
CA THR A 95 -19.48 -21.04 -7.73
C THR A 95 -19.82 -19.84 -8.60
N SER A 96 -19.32 -19.79 -9.83
CA SER A 96 -19.63 -18.75 -10.82
C SER A 96 -21.10 -18.80 -11.26
N ILE A 97 -21.67 -20.01 -11.40
CA ILE A 97 -23.10 -20.19 -11.73
C ILE A 97 -23.99 -19.80 -10.56
N ILE A 98 -23.58 -20.09 -9.33
CA ILE A 98 -24.33 -19.76 -8.11
C ILE A 98 -24.19 -18.26 -7.74
N GLY A 99 -23.25 -17.53 -8.36
CA GLY A 99 -23.04 -16.09 -8.18
C GLY A 99 -22.24 -15.70 -6.94
N ASN A 100 -21.63 -16.66 -6.22
CA ASN A 100 -20.85 -16.36 -5.01
C ASN A 100 -19.42 -15.89 -5.30
N TYR A 101 -18.77 -16.42 -6.35
CA TYR A 101 -17.42 -16.04 -6.78
C TYR A 101 -17.24 -16.40 -8.26
N THR A 102 -16.92 -15.42 -9.08
CA THR A 102 -16.90 -15.59 -10.53
C THR A 102 -15.46 -15.64 -11.08
N PHE A 103 -15.31 -16.09 -12.34
CA PHE A 103 -14.04 -15.94 -13.07
C PHE A 103 -13.62 -14.47 -13.21
N GLY A 104 -14.59 -13.53 -13.27
CA GLY A 104 -14.34 -12.11 -13.28
C GLY A 104 -13.68 -11.65 -11.98
N ASP A 105 -14.17 -12.10 -10.83
CA ASP A 105 -13.59 -11.78 -9.52
C ASP A 105 -12.18 -12.32 -9.39
N LEU A 106 -11.93 -13.56 -9.86
CA LEU A 106 -10.59 -14.13 -9.90
C LEU A 106 -9.65 -13.28 -10.77
N PHE A 107 -10.09 -12.91 -11.97
CA PHE A 107 -9.29 -12.09 -12.88
C PHE A 107 -9.06 -10.68 -12.32
N THR A 108 -10.06 -10.08 -11.70
CA THR A 108 -9.95 -8.76 -11.05
C THR A 108 -8.94 -8.80 -9.90
N ASN A 109 -9.03 -9.80 -9.02
CA ASN A 109 -8.09 -9.99 -7.93
C ASN A 109 -6.65 -10.20 -8.42
N TYR A 110 -6.45 -11.00 -9.47
CA TYR A 110 -5.13 -11.20 -10.08
C TYR A 110 -4.62 -9.95 -10.80
N SER A 111 -5.48 -9.21 -11.49
CA SER A 111 -5.10 -7.98 -12.17
C SER A 111 -4.74 -6.86 -11.21
N GLN A 112 -5.47 -6.75 -10.09
CA GLN A 112 -5.14 -5.84 -9.00
C GLN A 112 -3.78 -6.18 -8.39
N TRP A 113 -3.53 -7.46 -8.15
CA TRP A 113 -2.24 -7.92 -7.66
C TRP A 113 -1.10 -7.67 -8.66
N LEU A 114 -1.28 -7.95 -9.96
CA LEU A 114 -0.31 -7.62 -11.00
C LEU A 114 -0.02 -6.12 -11.09
N ARG A 115 -1.04 -5.28 -10.92
CA ARG A 115 -0.88 -3.82 -10.86
C ARG A 115 -0.10 -3.41 -9.62
N SER A 116 -0.32 -4.05 -8.47
CA SER A 116 0.46 -3.79 -7.26
C SER A 116 1.95 -4.14 -7.41
N LEU A 117 2.29 -5.12 -8.26
CA LEU A 117 3.69 -5.41 -8.61
C LEU A 117 4.30 -4.36 -9.58
N GLN A 118 3.49 -3.77 -10.46
CA GLN A 118 3.93 -2.73 -11.40
C GLN A 118 3.97 -1.33 -10.79
N MET A 119 3.16 -1.13 -9.75
CA MET A 119 3.20 0.09 -8.97
C MET A 119 4.45 0.02 -8.09
N THR A 120 5.42 0.89 -8.36
CA THR A 120 6.51 1.21 -7.42
C THR A 120 5.91 1.22 -6.02
N ALA A 121 6.62 0.72 -4.99
CA ALA A 121 6.16 0.47 -3.61
C ALA A 121 5.37 1.61 -2.92
N SER A 122 5.03 2.66 -3.61
CA SER A 122 4.31 3.85 -3.17
C SER A 122 2.77 3.77 -3.29
N GLN A 123 2.20 2.70 -3.83
CA GLN A 123 0.74 2.60 -4.01
C GLN A 123 0.22 1.25 -3.52
N VAL A 124 -0.19 1.17 -2.27
CA VAL A 124 -0.88 0.00 -1.71
C VAL A 124 -2.39 0.24 -1.76
N PRO A 125 -3.17 -0.49 -2.58
CA PRO A 125 -4.63 -0.35 -2.58
C PRO A 125 -5.20 -0.83 -1.24
N MET A 126 -5.86 0.04 -0.50
CA MET A 126 -6.54 -0.29 0.76
C MET A 126 -7.89 -0.97 0.58
N ALA A 127 -8.43 -0.99 -0.64
CA ALA A 127 -9.81 -1.35 -0.95
C ALA A 127 -10.23 -2.79 -0.63
N SER A 128 -9.31 -3.72 -0.37
CA SER A 128 -9.63 -5.14 -0.18
C SER A 128 -9.38 -5.69 1.23
N GLN A 129 -8.93 -4.87 2.17
CA GLN A 129 -8.66 -5.35 3.52
C GLN A 129 -9.92 -5.18 4.40
N ARG A 130 -10.43 -6.29 4.97
CA ARG A 130 -11.34 -6.21 6.11
C ARG A 130 -10.53 -5.63 7.26
N HIS A 131 -10.87 -4.42 7.67
CA HIS A 131 -10.27 -3.77 8.83
C HIS A 131 -11.03 -4.26 10.06
N ASP A 132 -10.29 -4.69 11.07
CA ASP A 132 -10.85 -4.86 12.40
C ASP A 132 -11.32 -3.49 12.91
N PRO A 133 -12.30 -3.43 13.82
CA PRO A 133 -12.68 -2.17 14.43
C PRO A 133 -11.42 -1.49 15.02
N PHE A 134 -11.25 -0.20 14.73
CA PHE A 134 -10.11 0.56 15.27
C PHE A 134 -10.23 0.56 16.80
N GLN A 135 -9.27 -0.02 17.50
CA GLN A 135 -9.30 -0.11 18.96
C GLN A 135 -9.28 1.30 19.55
N ASP A 136 -10.10 1.55 20.56
CA ASP A 136 -10.26 2.85 21.24
C ASP A 136 -10.70 4.00 20.30
N ALA A 137 -11.36 3.68 19.16
CA ALA A 137 -11.78 4.65 18.16
C ALA A 137 -12.55 5.87 18.75
N GLU A 138 -13.50 5.62 19.63
CA GLU A 138 -14.29 6.68 20.26
C GLU A 138 -13.41 7.61 21.13
N LYS A 139 -12.46 7.04 21.84
CA LYS A 139 -11.52 7.79 22.65
C LYS A 139 -10.61 8.67 21.79
N LEU A 140 -10.04 8.09 20.73
CA LEU A 140 -9.16 8.82 19.81
C LEU A 140 -9.92 9.92 19.06
N ARG A 141 -11.17 9.67 18.61
CA ARG A 141 -12.01 10.72 18.03
C ARG A 141 -12.23 11.89 19.00
N ALA A 142 -12.51 11.57 20.26
CA ALA A 142 -12.73 12.61 21.26
C ALA A 142 -11.47 13.44 21.57
N LEU A 143 -10.29 12.87 21.34
CA LEU A 143 -9.01 13.56 21.52
C LEU A 143 -8.63 14.42 20.30
N VAL A 144 -9.07 14.07 19.08
CA VAL A 144 -8.92 14.93 17.89
C VAL A 144 -9.91 16.09 17.99
N ASN A 145 -9.56 17.10 18.79
CA ASN A 145 -10.42 18.26 19.09
C ASN A 145 -9.96 19.49 18.31
N GLU A 146 -10.28 19.56 17.02
CA GLU A 146 -9.94 20.67 16.13
C GLU A 146 -10.71 21.98 16.47
N LEU A 147 -11.79 21.88 17.26
CA LEU A 147 -12.60 23.03 17.65
C LEU A 147 -12.07 23.75 18.89
N ASP A 148 -11.15 23.16 19.63
CA ASP A 148 -10.53 23.80 20.79
C ASP A 148 -9.85 25.12 20.39
N PRO A 149 -10.14 26.26 21.05
CA PRO A 149 -9.56 27.54 20.72
C PRO A 149 -8.02 27.56 20.78
N ALA A 150 -7.41 26.81 21.70
CA ALA A 150 -5.95 26.73 21.82
C ALA A 150 -5.36 25.94 20.63
N VAL A 151 -5.98 24.80 20.24
CA VAL A 151 -5.61 24.03 19.09
C VAL A 151 -5.72 24.86 17.80
N ARG A 152 -6.84 25.56 17.60
CA ARG A 152 -7.03 26.45 16.45
C ARG A 152 -5.99 27.53 16.35
N LYS A 153 -5.67 28.17 17.50
CA LYS A 153 -4.63 29.20 17.55
C LYS A 153 -3.27 28.66 17.18
N ALA A 154 -2.88 27.52 17.73
CA ALA A 154 -1.62 26.85 17.42
C ALA A 154 -1.57 26.42 15.94
N ALA A 155 -2.66 25.82 15.44
CA ALA A 155 -2.78 25.41 14.04
C ALA A 155 -2.55 26.56 13.06
N ILE A 156 -3.15 27.73 13.30
CA ILE A 156 -2.95 28.94 12.48
C ILE A 156 -1.49 29.40 12.54
N GLN A 157 -0.87 29.38 13.72
CA GLN A 157 0.54 29.76 13.88
C GLN A 157 1.47 28.82 13.12
N MET A 158 1.30 27.51 13.29
CA MET A 158 2.11 26.49 12.61
C MET A 158 1.86 26.47 11.09
N ALA A 159 0.61 26.65 10.64
CA ALA A 159 0.25 26.70 9.23
C ALA A 159 0.91 27.86 8.48
N THR A 160 1.28 28.92 9.20
CA THR A 160 1.93 30.11 8.64
C THR A 160 3.40 30.27 9.04
N ALA A 161 3.96 29.31 9.75
CA ALA A 161 5.36 29.34 10.19
C ALA A 161 6.33 29.15 9.02
N ASN A 162 6.03 28.18 8.16
CA ASN A 162 6.84 27.83 6.99
C ASN A 162 6.17 28.25 5.67
N PHE A 163 6.94 28.23 4.61
CA PHE A 163 6.47 28.35 3.21
C PHE A 163 5.72 29.68 2.89
N LYS A 164 6.00 30.76 3.64
CA LYS A 164 5.32 32.07 3.49
C LYS A 164 5.44 32.67 2.09
N GLU A 165 6.56 32.43 1.44
CA GLU A 165 6.86 32.98 0.10
C GLU A 165 6.27 32.15 -1.05
N VAL A 166 5.68 30.99 -0.71
CA VAL A 166 5.14 30.08 -1.73
C VAL A 166 3.77 30.58 -2.19
N LYS A 167 3.68 30.84 -3.46
CA LYS A 167 2.42 31.25 -4.11
C LYS A 167 1.82 30.05 -4.81
N VAL A 168 0.66 29.63 -4.36
CA VAL A 168 -0.11 28.51 -4.90
C VAL A 168 -1.54 28.94 -5.21
N ALA A 169 -2.26 28.13 -5.96
CA ALA A 169 -3.68 28.32 -6.17
C ALA A 169 -4.46 28.18 -4.86
N ALA A 170 -5.66 28.76 -4.79
CA ALA A 170 -6.44 28.80 -3.56
C ALA A 170 -6.81 27.38 -3.05
N ASP A 171 -7.02 26.43 -3.96
CA ASP A 171 -7.31 25.02 -3.67
C ASP A 171 -6.10 24.23 -3.14
N GLU A 172 -4.89 24.70 -3.40
CA GLU A 172 -3.64 24.10 -2.89
C GLU A 172 -3.23 24.69 -1.53
N MET A 173 -3.83 25.81 -1.12
CA MET A 173 -3.43 26.51 0.10
C MET A 173 -3.63 25.67 1.37
N VAL A 174 -4.68 24.84 1.41
CA VAL A 174 -4.94 23.92 2.53
C VAL A 174 -3.81 22.90 2.64
N LEU A 175 -3.37 22.32 1.51
CA LEU A 175 -2.24 21.42 1.46
C LEU A 175 -0.95 22.08 1.99
N VAL A 176 -0.62 23.27 1.52
CA VAL A 176 0.59 24.01 1.97
C VAL A 176 0.55 24.29 3.47
N ARG A 177 -0.61 24.66 4.02
CA ARG A 177 -0.81 24.88 5.46
C ARG A 177 -0.64 23.59 6.25
N ALA A 178 -1.23 22.48 5.79
CA ALA A 178 -1.09 21.17 6.42
C ALA A 178 0.38 20.74 6.43
N LEU A 179 1.10 20.93 5.32
CA LEU A 179 2.51 20.59 5.21
C LEU A 179 3.44 21.53 6.02
N SER A 180 3.01 22.77 6.29
CA SER A 180 3.70 23.65 7.23
C SER A 180 3.55 23.16 8.67
N ILE A 181 2.34 22.71 9.07
CA ILE A 181 2.09 22.07 10.37
C ILE A 181 2.94 20.82 10.52
N PHE A 182 2.93 19.93 9.52
CA PHE A 182 3.77 18.74 9.50
C PHE A 182 5.25 19.08 9.77
N LYS A 183 5.78 20.08 9.09
CA LYS A 183 7.18 20.52 9.26
C LYS A 183 7.47 21.01 10.67
N GLU A 184 6.58 21.80 11.25
CA GLU A 184 6.73 22.32 12.62
C GLU A 184 6.73 21.18 13.65
N ILE A 185 5.72 20.29 13.57
CA ILE A 185 5.63 19.17 14.50
C ILE A 185 6.87 18.26 14.37
N ASN A 186 7.20 17.78 13.16
CA ASN A 186 8.31 16.87 12.97
C ASN A 186 9.69 17.46 13.33
N SER A 187 9.83 18.78 13.29
CA SER A 187 11.08 19.45 13.69
C SER A 187 11.28 19.54 15.21
N THR A 188 10.21 19.42 15.98
CA THR A 188 10.20 19.65 17.44
C THR A 188 9.76 18.41 18.22
N TRP A 189 9.10 17.44 17.58
CA TRP A 189 8.57 16.24 18.22
C TRP A 189 9.65 15.37 18.84
N THR A 190 9.44 14.96 20.08
CA THR A 190 10.29 14.01 20.80
C THR A 190 9.50 12.74 21.08
N TYR A 191 9.94 11.60 20.56
CA TYR A 191 9.29 10.32 20.84
C TYR A 191 9.50 9.90 22.29
N VAL A 192 8.41 9.66 22.99
CA VAL A 192 8.38 9.15 24.37
C VAL A 192 7.39 8.02 24.45
N SER A 193 7.88 6.80 24.64
CA SER A 193 7.02 5.63 24.72
C SER A 193 6.26 5.58 26.04
N ASP A 194 5.06 5.05 25.99
CA ASP A 194 4.23 4.77 27.15
C ASP A 194 4.91 3.88 28.20
N PRO A 195 4.54 4.04 29.47
CA PRO A 195 5.01 3.14 30.51
C PRO A 195 4.58 1.69 30.25
N LYS A 196 5.45 0.74 30.45
CA LYS A 196 5.17 -0.69 30.20
C LYS A 196 3.85 -1.15 30.84
N GLY A 197 2.95 -1.65 30.00
CA GLY A 197 1.66 -2.20 30.41
C GLY A 197 0.56 -1.17 30.66
N ARG A 198 0.77 0.06 30.26
CA ARG A 198 -0.24 1.14 30.30
C ARG A 198 -0.25 1.86 28.97
N GLU A 199 -1.38 1.84 28.29
CA GLU A 199 -1.67 2.65 27.11
C GLU A 199 -2.21 4.00 27.61
N TYR A 200 -1.54 5.10 27.27
CA TYR A 200 -1.95 6.44 27.63
C TYR A 200 -2.10 7.27 26.35
N PHE A 201 -3.28 7.67 26.05
CA PHE A 201 -3.55 8.61 24.95
C PHE A 201 -3.58 10.03 25.52
N ALA A 202 -2.58 10.81 25.19
CA ALA A 202 -2.49 12.19 25.68
C ALA A 202 -3.58 13.07 25.04
N PRO A 203 -4.22 13.98 25.82
CA PRO A 203 -5.03 15.04 25.25
C PRO A 203 -4.21 15.88 24.25
N THR A 204 -4.82 16.32 23.13
CA THR A 204 -4.15 17.16 22.13
C THR A 204 -3.44 18.37 22.74
N ALA A 205 -4.05 19.00 23.75
CA ALA A 205 -3.45 20.14 24.44
C ALA A 205 -2.14 19.80 25.17
N GLU A 206 -2.07 18.61 25.77
CA GLU A 206 -0.86 18.11 26.44
C GLU A 206 0.25 17.80 25.43
N SER A 207 -0.06 17.05 24.38
CA SER A 207 0.90 16.76 23.31
C SER A 207 1.41 18.03 22.63
N MET A 208 0.56 19.02 22.46
CA MET A 208 0.91 20.34 21.91
C MET A 208 1.82 21.14 22.83
N GLU A 209 1.61 21.10 24.14
CA GLU A 209 2.45 21.80 25.12
C GLU A 209 3.83 21.16 25.24
N LEU A 210 3.88 19.83 25.29
CA LEU A 210 5.11 19.06 25.49
C LEU A 210 5.89 18.83 24.19
N MET A 211 5.23 18.84 23.03
CA MET A 211 5.76 18.38 21.73
C MET A 211 6.46 17.02 21.88
N ALA A 212 5.84 16.13 22.64
CA ALA A 212 6.34 14.80 22.96
C ALA A 212 5.20 13.81 23.20
N GLY A 213 5.44 12.57 22.93
CA GLY A 213 4.51 11.44 23.07
C GLY A 213 4.94 10.29 22.19
N ASP A 214 4.13 9.26 22.09
CA ASP A 214 4.39 8.15 21.17
C ASP A 214 3.68 8.31 19.82
N CYS A 215 3.42 7.21 19.12
CA CYS A 215 2.93 7.27 17.74
C CYS A 215 1.47 7.75 17.63
N ASP A 216 0.61 7.36 18.57
CA ASP A 216 -0.81 7.75 18.55
C ASP A 216 -1.01 9.18 19.04
N ASP A 217 -0.24 9.64 20.03
CA ASP A 217 -0.22 11.04 20.46
C ASP A 217 0.19 11.97 19.32
N HIS A 218 1.24 11.60 18.58
CA HIS A 218 1.66 12.33 17.37
C HIS A 218 0.56 12.36 16.32
N ALA A 219 -0.07 11.21 16.06
CA ALA A 219 -1.11 11.09 15.05
C ALA A 219 -2.35 11.91 15.39
N VAL A 220 -2.78 11.91 16.65
CA VAL A 220 -3.90 12.69 17.17
C VAL A 220 -3.60 14.18 17.09
N LEU A 221 -2.42 14.63 17.53
CA LEU A 221 -2.00 16.02 17.44
C LEU A 221 -1.98 16.52 15.99
N MET A 222 -1.38 15.74 15.08
CA MET A 222 -1.31 16.06 13.65
C MET A 222 -2.71 16.23 13.06
N ALA A 223 -3.61 15.26 13.34
CA ALA A 223 -4.99 15.30 12.86
C ALA A 223 -5.74 16.54 13.37
N ALA A 224 -5.68 16.83 14.67
CA ALA A 224 -6.36 17.95 15.26
C ALA A 224 -5.92 19.31 14.67
N LEU A 225 -4.61 19.51 14.52
CA LEU A 225 -4.06 20.76 13.98
C LEU A 225 -4.35 20.94 12.49
N ILE A 226 -4.26 19.87 11.69
CA ILE A 226 -4.52 19.95 10.25
C ILE A 226 -6.02 20.13 9.98
N ASN A 227 -6.90 19.40 10.69
CA ASN A 227 -8.34 19.56 10.58
C ASN A 227 -8.77 20.99 10.96
N ALA A 228 -8.13 21.60 11.96
CA ALA A 228 -8.42 22.97 12.39
C ALA A 228 -8.13 24.05 11.31
N VAL A 229 -7.32 23.74 10.28
CA VAL A 229 -7.04 24.63 9.15
C VAL A 229 -7.72 24.20 7.85
N GLY A 230 -8.64 23.23 7.94
CA GLY A 230 -9.47 22.75 6.84
C GLY A 230 -8.87 21.61 6.00
N GLY A 231 -7.81 20.96 6.50
CA GLY A 231 -7.34 19.68 5.94
C GLY A 231 -8.25 18.54 6.40
N GLU A 232 -8.06 17.38 5.82
CA GLU A 232 -8.76 16.14 6.18
C GLU A 232 -7.71 15.06 6.45
N VAL A 233 -7.67 14.59 7.71
CA VAL A 233 -6.68 13.60 8.17
C VAL A 233 -7.39 12.39 8.71
N ARG A 234 -6.88 11.21 8.37
CA ARG A 234 -7.28 9.94 8.97
C ARG A 234 -6.13 9.32 9.75
N LEU A 235 -6.45 8.49 10.72
CA LEU A 235 -5.49 7.71 11.48
C LEU A 235 -5.45 6.29 10.94
N VAL A 236 -4.26 5.80 10.64
CA VAL A 236 -4.01 4.44 10.17
C VAL A 236 -3.31 3.66 11.26
N ARG A 237 -3.88 2.50 11.61
CA ARG A 237 -3.31 1.58 12.60
C ARG A 237 -2.76 0.35 11.92
N THR A 238 -1.52 0.02 12.23
CA THR A 238 -0.85 -1.23 11.88
C THR A 238 -0.72 -2.15 13.09
N THR A 239 -0.02 -3.26 12.97
CA THR A 239 0.20 -4.21 14.07
C THR A 239 0.97 -3.62 15.24
N GLY A 240 1.78 -2.59 15.04
CA GLY A 240 2.63 -1.99 16.08
C GLY A 240 2.75 -0.48 16.02
N HIS A 241 1.95 0.20 15.17
CA HIS A 241 2.11 1.62 14.94
C HIS A 241 0.79 2.31 14.57
N VAL A 242 0.66 3.60 14.93
CA VAL A 242 -0.41 4.48 14.48
C VAL A 242 0.22 5.71 13.83
N TYR A 243 -0.29 6.10 12.66
CA TYR A 243 0.22 7.28 11.95
C TYR A 243 -0.90 8.02 11.22
N PRO A 244 -0.73 9.33 10.98
CA PRO A 244 -1.71 10.15 10.28
C PRO A 244 -1.49 10.11 8.77
N GLU A 245 -2.57 10.20 7.99
CA GLU A 245 -2.54 10.42 6.56
C GLU A 245 -3.41 11.60 6.17
N LEU A 246 -2.90 12.44 5.29
CA LEU A 246 -3.59 13.63 4.75
C LEU A 246 -4.29 13.29 3.44
N LEU A 247 -5.56 13.62 3.31
CA LEU A 247 -6.27 13.56 2.05
C LEU A 247 -5.73 14.59 1.07
N VAL A 248 -5.34 14.12 -0.11
CA VAL A 248 -4.90 14.98 -1.22
C VAL A 248 -5.99 15.12 -2.27
N GLY A 249 -6.70 14.03 -2.57
CA GLY A 249 -7.78 13.99 -3.55
C GLY A 249 -7.51 12.98 -4.67
N ASP A 250 -7.84 13.34 -5.90
CA ASP A 250 -7.70 12.49 -7.10
C ASP A 250 -6.24 12.45 -7.64
N ASP A 251 -6.04 11.71 -8.74
CA ASP A 251 -4.73 11.55 -9.39
C ASP A 251 -4.09 12.90 -9.76
N GLU A 252 -4.88 13.85 -10.27
CA GLU A 252 -4.37 15.16 -10.69
C GLU A 252 -3.87 15.97 -9.47
N ARG A 253 -4.61 15.94 -8.37
CA ARG A 253 -4.20 16.57 -7.12
C ARG A 253 -2.99 15.90 -6.50
N LEU A 254 -2.90 14.57 -6.59
CA LEU A 254 -1.72 13.83 -6.14
C LEU A 254 -0.46 14.24 -6.91
N GLU A 255 -0.53 14.35 -8.23
CA GLU A 255 0.60 14.80 -9.05
C GLU A 255 1.05 16.22 -8.66
N ARG A 256 0.09 17.14 -8.47
CA ARG A 256 0.37 18.51 -8.01
C ARG A 256 1.00 18.52 -6.61
N ALA A 257 0.45 17.74 -5.68
CA ALA A 257 1.00 17.61 -4.34
C ALA A 257 2.42 17.05 -4.36
N ALA A 258 2.67 16.01 -5.14
CA ALA A 258 4.00 15.43 -5.32
C ALA A 258 4.99 16.44 -5.90
N HIS A 259 4.57 17.25 -6.86
CA HIS A 259 5.39 18.35 -7.41
C HIS A 259 5.70 19.39 -6.32
N LEU A 260 4.70 19.87 -5.59
CA LEU A 260 4.89 20.84 -4.51
C LEU A 260 5.85 20.31 -3.45
N ILE A 261 5.66 19.09 -2.98
CA ILE A 261 6.50 18.47 -1.96
C ILE A 261 7.95 18.37 -2.46
N ARG A 262 8.18 17.81 -3.66
CA ARG A 262 9.52 17.51 -4.17
C ARG A 262 10.29 18.71 -4.68
N LYS A 263 9.59 19.66 -5.29
CA LYS A 263 10.25 20.76 -6.05
C LYS A 263 10.14 22.11 -5.39
N VAL A 264 9.28 22.24 -4.36
CA VAL A 264 9.01 23.55 -3.74
C VAL A 264 9.19 23.53 -2.23
N LEU A 265 8.56 22.59 -1.52
CA LEU A 265 8.44 22.65 -0.06
C LEU A 265 9.53 21.86 0.69
N PHE A 266 9.84 20.64 0.23
CA PHE A 266 10.75 19.71 0.91
C PHE A 266 11.88 19.25 -0.03
N VAL A 267 12.38 20.15 -0.85
CA VAL A 267 13.38 19.84 -1.90
C VAL A 267 14.63 19.15 -1.36
N LYS A 268 15.10 19.58 -0.18
CA LYS A 268 16.31 19.04 0.45
C LYS A 268 16.04 17.74 1.19
N GLU A 269 14.87 17.62 1.80
CA GLU A 269 14.47 16.51 2.64
C GLU A 269 14.10 15.28 1.80
N VAL A 270 13.38 15.48 0.69
CA VAL A 270 12.91 14.40 -0.20
C VAL A 270 14.01 13.91 -1.13
N GLY A 271 14.75 14.83 -1.78
CA GLY A 271 15.69 14.45 -2.84
C GLY A 271 15.02 13.64 -3.95
N ASP A 272 15.56 12.45 -4.21
CA ASP A 272 15.03 11.50 -5.19
C ASP A 272 14.16 10.39 -4.57
N ALA A 273 13.86 10.47 -3.27
CA ALA A 273 13.08 9.44 -2.58
C ALA A 273 11.64 9.36 -3.14
N PRO A 274 11.03 8.17 -3.17
CA PRO A 274 9.62 8.02 -3.54
C PRO A 274 8.73 8.69 -2.48
N LEU A 275 7.54 9.15 -2.91
CA LEU A 275 6.50 9.61 -2.00
C LEU A 275 5.44 8.51 -1.88
N TYR A 276 5.24 8.03 -0.66
CA TYR A 276 4.31 6.97 -0.35
C TYR A 276 2.93 7.53 0.00
N HIS A 277 1.91 6.89 -0.54
CA HIS A 277 0.51 7.24 -0.32
C HIS A 277 -0.36 5.99 -0.41
N HIS A 278 -1.54 6.04 0.15
CA HIS A 278 -2.57 5.03 -0.06
C HIS A 278 -3.70 5.58 -0.93
N THR A 279 -4.37 4.67 -1.65
CA THR A 279 -5.57 5.00 -2.42
C THR A 279 -6.74 4.28 -1.77
N ASP A 280 -7.81 5.01 -1.45
CA ASP A 280 -9.03 4.43 -0.89
C ASP A 280 -9.96 3.81 -1.95
N ALA A 281 -11.10 3.28 -1.53
CA ALA A 281 -12.05 2.62 -2.41
C ALA A 281 -12.70 3.59 -3.43
N ASP A 282 -12.73 4.87 -3.11
CA ASP A 282 -13.29 5.93 -3.96
C ASP A 282 -12.25 6.51 -4.93
N GLY A 283 -11.01 5.99 -4.90
CA GLY A 283 -9.91 6.46 -5.74
C GLY A 283 -9.25 7.73 -5.21
N ARG A 284 -9.50 8.13 -3.95
CA ARG A 284 -8.86 9.29 -3.33
C ARG A 284 -7.52 8.89 -2.73
N HIS A 285 -6.54 9.78 -2.83
CA HIS A 285 -5.17 9.56 -2.38
C HIS A 285 -4.91 10.21 -1.03
N TRP A 286 -4.20 9.48 -0.17
CA TRP A 286 -3.85 9.83 1.19
C TRP A 286 -2.35 9.76 1.37
N ILE A 287 -1.70 10.89 1.65
CA ILE A 287 -0.25 10.96 1.83
C ILE A 287 0.11 10.70 3.29
N ASN A 288 1.10 9.84 3.50
CA ASN A 288 1.67 9.54 4.81
C ASN A 288 2.29 10.78 5.45
N LEU A 289 1.92 11.07 6.70
CA LEU A 289 2.47 12.16 7.53
C LEU A 289 3.17 11.61 8.79
N ASP A 290 3.73 10.43 8.74
CA ASP A 290 4.44 9.84 9.86
C ASP A 290 5.71 10.63 10.23
N TYR A 291 6.04 10.64 11.52
CA TYR A 291 7.24 11.31 12.06
C TYR A 291 8.55 10.59 11.73
N THR A 292 8.48 9.35 11.20
CA THR A 292 9.67 8.55 10.86
C THR A 292 10.53 9.15 9.76
N ARG A 293 9.99 10.10 8.99
CA ARG A 293 10.71 10.86 7.97
C ARG A 293 10.45 12.36 8.12
N ASN A 294 11.44 13.18 7.72
CA ASN A 294 11.35 14.66 7.81
C ASN A 294 10.60 15.26 6.62
N TYR A 295 9.90 14.46 5.83
CA TYR A 295 9.11 14.90 4.68
C TYR A 295 7.81 14.10 4.57
N PRO A 296 6.73 14.70 4.07
CA PRO A 296 5.46 14.02 3.86
C PRO A 296 5.58 12.98 2.74
N GLY A 297 4.86 11.88 2.87
CA GLY A 297 4.99 10.75 1.95
C GLY A 297 6.26 9.93 2.19
N GLY A 298 6.78 9.94 3.41
CA GLY A 298 7.86 9.05 3.82
C GLY A 298 7.48 7.57 3.69
N GLU A 299 8.47 6.70 3.79
CA GLU A 299 8.29 5.25 3.63
C GLU A 299 7.27 4.71 4.64
N LEU A 300 6.31 3.96 4.13
CA LEU A 300 5.34 3.25 4.97
C LEU A 300 6.04 2.11 5.68
N MET A 301 5.75 1.92 6.96
CA MET A 301 6.19 0.73 7.66
C MET A 301 5.59 -0.50 6.97
N ASN A 302 6.41 -1.53 6.73
CA ASN A 302 5.98 -2.77 6.07
C ASN A 302 5.15 -3.64 7.03
N GLU A 303 4.12 -3.04 7.63
CA GLU A 303 3.22 -3.65 8.58
C GLU A 303 1.81 -3.74 8.00
N ARG A 304 1.12 -4.81 8.39
CA ARG A 304 -0.27 -4.98 7.97
C ARG A 304 -1.15 -3.90 8.62
N ILE A 305 -1.88 -3.15 7.80
CA ILE A 305 -2.93 -2.24 8.29
C ILE A 305 -4.06 -3.06 8.89
N ILE A 306 -4.42 -2.75 10.13
CA ILE A 306 -5.49 -3.41 10.89
C ILE A 306 -6.69 -2.52 11.15
N GLY A 307 -6.56 -1.20 10.98
CA GLY A 307 -7.68 -0.27 11.13
C GLY A 307 -7.42 1.10 10.52
N ILE A 308 -8.52 1.78 10.17
CA ILE A 308 -8.52 3.17 9.72
C ILE A 308 -9.59 3.90 10.51
N LEU A 309 -9.28 5.08 10.98
CA LEU A 309 -10.18 5.96 11.70
C LEU A 309 -10.18 7.33 11.03
N GLU A 310 -11.35 7.74 10.55
CA GLU A 310 -11.62 9.11 10.14
C GLU A 310 -12.25 9.81 11.36
N PRO A 311 -11.50 10.72 11.99
CA PRO A 311 -11.94 11.38 13.22
C PRO A 311 -13.06 12.40 13.00
#